data_d6ee4b93c2e1c3c6db72283c069884f2
#
_entry.id   d6ee4b93c2e1c3c6db72283c069884f2
#
_cell.length_a   1.000
_cell.length_b   1.000
_cell.length_c   1.000
_cell.angle_alpha   90.00
_cell.angle_beta   90.00
_cell.angle_gamma   90.00
#
_symmetry.space_group_name_H-M   'P 1'
#
loop_
_entity.id
_entity.type
_entity.pdbx_description
1 polymer ?
#
loop_
_entity_poly.entity_id
_entity_poly.type
_entity_poly.pdbx_seq_one_letter_code
_entity_poly.pdbx_strand_id
1 'polypeptide(L)'
;LEIDSGNVDSNIEIADCQGSDSPNPLHLAMIQDYLLLTHLIIYVVSSRTGLREADLKFLSIIKKMGIMDNILFVINCDFSEHESINDLHALIEKVKEELSLIKPDPEIYSISALFNLFKVRDGNLSQKDGLRLAQWEREKEIAVFSDRETDRFESMFYHKLTRNSCSLLLKNHLERLSVILSGISHWISVNQNILARDADSANDVIEKIKHNQMRMKQINSMIKNTLEGSIHKIKRELKTDIDRYFDIRSGDLLGNIVKFIRSYDAPYQKYEESLKTAGFSNTLYQVFQEVKQALDTDMAETVNPDVIHFVREKEMRINEYLDSISTSFDVMVQDAIVEYNDMMGSFGISSYRKSQENVGLPDIDSIKSIIGLALPPAVASMNYTAKIKTEAVIRLGFYTVLKFFKKILKKPLQTKNEQEVLALKDGVLRMKRETEKSVIFHFKDYQENIKFQYIYRLVEAASNSLYETLVERFRIYGTDLSDIVDLINNKLINKQRAFEILKDMERTSTGIDGRINIIRENLTSNRFTDA
;
A
#
# COMPACT_ATOMS: atom_id res chain seq x y z
N LEU A 1 -14.89 -26.61 -12.70
CA LEU A 1 -14.97 -27.76 -11.78
C LEU A 1 -16.38 -27.80 -11.22
N GLU A 2 -17.15 -28.86 -11.49
CA GLU A 2 -18.43 -29.11 -10.82
C GLU A 2 -18.12 -29.83 -9.51
N ILE A 3 -18.55 -29.26 -8.39
CA ILE A 3 -18.37 -29.83 -7.06
C ILE A 3 -19.78 -30.13 -6.52
N ASP A 4 -20.07 -31.40 -6.26
CA ASP A 4 -21.28 -31.77 -5.54
C ASP A 4 -21.09 -31.43 -4.07
N SER A 5 -21.72 -30.34 -3.63
CA SER A 5 -21.66 -29.85 -2.25
C SER A 5 -23.06 -29.91 -1.66
N GLY A 6 -23.28 -30.87 -0.74
CA GLY A 6 -24.56 -30.96 -0.02
C GLY A 6 -24.88 -29.71 0.84
N ASN A 7 -23.95 -28.77 1.00
CA ASN A 7 -24.09 -27.59 1.86
C ASN A 7 -24.24 -26.27 1.10
N VAL A 8 -24.10 -26.28 -0.23
CA VAL A 8 -24.19 -25.06 -1.06
C VAL A 8 -25.35 -25.24 -2.05
N ASP A 9 -26.19 -24.21 -2.16
CA ASP A 9 -27.33 -24.24 -3.10
C ASP A 9 -26.81 -24.43 -4.53
N SER A 10 -27.51 -25.26 -5.31
CA SER A 10 -27.17 -25.58 -6.71
C SER A 10 -27.11 -24.39 -7.66
N ASN A 11 -27.59 -23.22 -7.21
CA ASN A 11 -27.58 -21.97 -7.97
C ASN A 11 -26.38 -21.06 -7.68
N ILE A 12 -25.39 -21.53 -6.91
CA ILE A 12 -24.20 -20.75 -6.57
C ILE A 12 -23.05 -21.18 -7.47
N GLU A 13 -22.52 -20.22 -8.21
CA GLU A 13 -21.29 -20.37 -8.99
C GLU A 13 -20.11 -19.80 -8.20
N ILE A 14 -19.06 -20.59 -8.03
CA ILE A 14 -17.81 -20.16 -7.38
C ILE A 14 -16.72 -20.10 -8.44
N ALA A 15 -16.16 -18.91 -8.66
CA ALA A 15 -15.03 -18.70 -9.56
C ALA A 15 -13.73 -18.56 -8.77
N ASP A 16 -12.75 -19.40 -9.09
CA ASP A 16 -11.38 -19.25 -8.65
C ASP A 16 -10.64 -18.31 -9.61
N CYS A 17 -10.26 -17.16 -9.13
CA CYS A 17 -9.60 -16.12 -9.91
C CYS A 17 -8.09 -16.13 -9.65
N GLN A 18 -7.31 -15.80 -10.67
CA GLN A 18 -5.86 -15.64 -10.51
C GLN A 18 -5.54 -14.48 -9.55
N GLY A 19 -4.40 -14.57 -8.86
CA GLY A 19 -3.97 -13.55 -7.91
C GLY A 19 -3.78 -12.18 -8.57
N SER A 20 -3.96 -11.13 -7.77
CA SER A 20 -3.80 -9.71 -8.14
C SER A 20 -2.39 -9.37 -8.67
N ASP A 21 -1.40 -10.22 -8.42
CA ASP A 21 0.01 -10.10 -8.82
C ASP A 21 0.36 -10.76 -10.15
N SER A 22 -0.65 -11.19 -10.92
CA SER A 22 -0.40 -11.77 -12.25
C SER A 22 0.35 -10.78 -13.14
N PRO A 23 1.46 -11.18 -13.76
CA PRO A 23 2.23 -10.32 -14.66
C PRO A 23 1.51 -10.01 -15.98
N ASN A 24 0.40 -10.72 -16.26
CA ASN A 24 -0.37 -10.54 -17.48
C ASN A 24 -1.50 -9.50 -17.27
N PRO A 25 -1.44 -8.32 -17.91
CA PRO A 25 -2.46 -7.29 -17.77
C PRO A 25 -3.86 -7.72 -18.26
N LEU A 26 -3.94 -8.71 -19.15
CA LEU A 26 -5.23 -9.26 -19.61
C LEU A 26 -5.97 -9.99 -18.48
N HIS A 27 -5.24 -10.61 -17.57
CA HIS A 27 -5.87 -11.29 -16.41
C HIS A 27 -6.55 -10.29 -15.48
N LEU A 28 -5.93 -9.14 -15.25
CA LEU A 28 -6.54 -8.08 -14.44
C LEU A 28 -7.82 -7.55 -15.07
N ALA A 29 -7.83 -7.33 -16.39
CA ALA A 29 -9.02 -6.90 -17.12
C ALA A 29 -10.14 -7.95 -17.04
N MET A 30 -9.82 -9.24 -17.24
CA MET A 30 -10.79 -10.32 -17.12
C MET A 30 -11.39 -10.41 -15.70
N ILE A 31 -10.57 -10.24 -14.66
CA ILE A 31 -11.05 -10.21 -13.28
C ILE A 31 -11.98 -9.02 -13.07
N GLN A 32 -11.65 -7.84 -13.59
CA GLN A 32 -12.49 -6.65 -13.48
C GLN A 32 -13.86 -6.85 -14.13
N ASP A 33 -13.92 -7.45 -15.31
CA ASP A 33 -15.18 -7.78 -15.99
C ASP A 33 -16.01 -8.78 -15.17
N TYR A 34 -15.36 -9.79 -14.60
CA TYR A 34 -16.01 -10.79 -13.76
C TYR A 34 -16.54 -10.20 -12.45
N LEU A 35 -15.79 -9.29 -11.82
CA LEU A 35 -16.21 -8.61 -10.59
C LEU A 35 -17.50 -7.79 -10.77
N LEU A 36 -17.81 -7.37 -11.99
CA LEU A 36 -19.06 -6.66 -12.28
C LEU A 36 -20.29 -7.56 -12.14
N LEU A 37 -20.11 -8.87 -12.31
CA LEU A 37 -21.17 -9.87 -12.25
C LEU A 37 -21.22 -10.60 -10.89
N THR A 38 -20.18 -10.44 -10.08
CA THR A 38 -19.99 -11.18 -8.83
C THR A 38 -20.81 -10.59 -7.68
N HIS A 39 -21.54 -11.43 -6.95
CA HIS A 39 -22.37 -11.05 -5.82
C HIS A 39 -21.57 -10.87 -4.53
N LEU A 40 -20.61 -11.74 -4.31
CA LEU A 40 -19.76 -11.79 -3.13
C LEU A 40 -18.32 -12.09 -3.53
N ILE A 41 -17.39 -11.38 -2.96
CA ILE A 41 -15.96 -11.55 -3.18
C ILE A 41 -15.34 -12.06 -1.89
N ILE A 42 -14.66 -13.21 -1.96
CA ILE A 42 -13.81 -13.68 -0.87
C ILE A 42 -12.37 -13.32 -1.24
N TYR A 43 -11.81 -12.33 -0.53
CA TYR A 43 -10.45 -11.88 -0.76
C TYR A 43 -9.49 -12.56 0.21
N VAL A 44 -8.66 -13.46 -0.33
CA VAL A 44 -7.77 -14.30 0.49
C VAL A 44 -6.39 -13.66 0.57
N VAL A 45 -5.92 -13.40 1.79
CA VAL A 45 -4.58 -12.90 2.12
C VAL A 45 -3.79 -14.04 2.77
N SER A 46 -2.56 -14.27 2.35
CA SER A 46 -1.68 -15.25 3.00
C SER A 46 -1.09 -14.67 4.28
N SER A 47 -1.09 -15.45 5.38
CA SER A 47 -0.44 -15.05 6.62
C SER A 47 1.08 -14.88 6.49
N ARG A 48 1.68 -15.52 5.48
CA ARG A 48 3.11 -15.42 5.20
C ARG A 48 3.52 -14.07 4.64
N THR A 49 2.72 -13.50 3.75
CA THR A 49 3.09 -12.30 2.99
C THR A 49 2.34 -11.05 3.43
N GLY A 50 1.20 -11.20 4.13
CA GLY A 50 0.29 -10.11 4.39
C GLY A 50 -0.25 -9.48 3.12
N LEU A 51 -0.68 -8.24 3.17
CA LEU A 51 -1.08 -7.46 2.00
C LEU A 51 0.15 -6.99 1.21
N ARG A 52 0.10 -7.16 -0.10
CA ARG A 52 1.15 -6.74 -1.03
C ARG A 52 0.71 -5.49 -1.79
N GLU A 53 1.64 -4.79 -2.40
CA GLU A 53 1.34 -3.61 -3.23
C GLU A 53 0.30 -3.90 -4.33
N ALA A 54 0.39 -5.07 -4.95
CA ALA A 54 -0.59 -5.50 -5.96
C ALA A 54 -1.99 -5.66 -5.37
N ASP A 55 -2.10 -6.17 -4.14
CA ASP A 55 -3.37 -6.34 -3.43
C ASP A 55 -4.02 -4.98 -3.14
N LEU A 56 -3.25 -4.02 -2.65
CA LEU A 56 -3.72 -2.66 -2.38
C LEU A 56 -4.18 -1.92 -3.64
N LYS A 57 -3.44 -2.06 -4.75
CA LYS A 57 -3.84 -1.53 -6.05
C LYS A 57 -5.15 -2.14 -6.53
N PHE A 58 -5.27 -3.46 -6.43
CA PHE A 58 -6.47 -4.17 -6.84
C PHE A 58 -7.69 -3.79 -5.99
N LEU A 59 -7.54 -3.73 -4.67
CA LEU A 59 -8.60 -3.28 -3.74
C LEU A 59 -9.01 -1.83 -3.99
N SER A 60 -8.07 -0.96 -4.38
CA SER A 60 -8.38 0.41 -4.79
C SER A 60 -9.26 0.47 -6.05
N ILE A 61 -9.04 -0.44 -7.00
CA ILE A 61 -9.91 -0.58 -8.19
C ILE A 61 -11.31 -1.04 -7.75
N ILE A 62 -11.41 -2.05 -6.89
CA ILE A 62 -12.69 -2.54 -6.36
C ILE A 62 -13.44 -1.43 -5.62
N LYS A 63 -12.72 -0.59 -4.84
CA LYS A 63 -13.29 0.58 -4.17
C LYS A 63 -13.87 1.58 -5.18
N LYS A 64 -13.13 1.88 -6.26
CA LYS A 64 -13.62 2.74 -7.36
C LYS A 64 -14.84 2.15 -8.08
N MET A 65 -14.95 0.83 -8.12
CA MET A 65 -16.13 0.14 -8.66
C MET A 65 -17.35 0.18 -7.73
N GLY A 66 -17.20 0.62 -6.48
CA GLY A 66 -18.29 0.73 -5.50
C GLY A 66 -18.81 -0.61 -4.97
N ILE A 67 -18.01 -1.68 -5.05
CA ILE A 67 -18.40 -3.04 -4.63
C ILE A 67 -17.65 -3.52 -3.37
N MET A 68 -17.04 -2.61 -2.64
CA MET A 68 -16.23 -2.90 -1.46
C MET A 68 -17.03 -3.56 -0.32
N ASP A 69 -18.33 -3.30 -0.23
CA ASP A 69 -19.20 -3.89 0.79
C ASP A 69 -19.50 -5.36 0.55
N ASN A 70 -19.23 -5.85 -0.65
CA ASN A 70 -19.41 -7.24 -1.03
C ASN A 70 -18.17 -8.10 -0.77
N ILE A 71 -17.15 -7.59 -0.09
CA ILE A 71 -15.92 -8.33 0.18
C ILE A 71 -15.94 -8.89 1.60
N LEU A 72 -15.60 -10.19 1.72
CA LEU A 72 -15.15 -10.83 2.93
C LEU A 72 -13.62 -11.03 2.84
N PHE A 73 -12.89 -10.51 3.82
CA PHE A 73 -11.44 -10.69 3.87
C PHE A 73 -11.11 -11.94 4.69
N VAL A 74 -10.30 -12.81 4.12
CA VAL A 74 -9.86 -14.04 4.76
C VAL A 74 -8.35 -14.06 4.85
N ILE A 75 -7.78 -14.20 6.03
CA ILE A 75 -6.36 -14.50 6.22
C ILE A 75 -6.23 -16.02 6.27
N ASN A 76 -5.58 -16.60 5.26
CA ASN A 76 -5.27 -18.04 5.25
C ASN A 76 -3.97 -18.27 6.02
N CYS A 77 -4.09 -18.86 7.21
CA CYS A 77 -3.00 -19.11 8.14
C CYS A 77 -2.38 -20.49 7.92
N ASP A 78 -1.05 -20.55 7.83
CA ASP A 78 -0.30 -21.80 8.01
C ASP A 78 0.21 -21.88 9.45
N PHE A 79 -0.31 -22.81 10.22
CA PHE A 79 0.07 -22.99 11.64
C PHE A 79 1.56 -23.28 11.84
N SER A 80 2.24 -23.77 10.79
CA SER A 80 3.68 -24.01 10.85
C SER A 80 4.51 -22.73 10.87
N GLU A 81 3.90 -21.57 10.61
CA GLU A 81 4.58 -20.27 10.51
C GLU A 81 4.37 -19.36 11.72
N HIS A 82 3.51 -19.77 12.65
CA HIS A 82 3.19 -19.00 13.84
C HIS A 82 3.65 -19.75 15.10
N GLU A 83 4.50 -19.11 15.89
CA GLU A 83 5.01 -19.70 17.15
C GLU A 83 3.98 -19.61 18.29
N SER A 84 3.05 -18.67 18.20
CA SER A 84 2.04 -18.43 19.22
C SER A 84 0.78 -17.76 18.68
N ILE A 85 -0.30 -17.84 19.46
CA ILE A 85 -1.55 -17.11 19.17
C ILE A 85 -1.33 -15.57 19.16
N ASN A 86 -0.40 -15.05 19.96
CA ASN A 86 -0.10 -13.63 20.01
C ASN A 86 0.57 -13.14 18.72
N ASP A 87 1.43 -13.95 18.12
CA ASP A 87 2.06 -13.68 16.85
C ASP A 87 1.01 -13.60 15.71
N LEU A 88 0.06 -14.54 15.73
CA LEU A 88 -1.07 -14.51 14.79
C LEU A 88 -1.97 -13.28 15.01
N HIS A 89 -2.27 -12.91 16.23
CA HIS A 89 -3.04 -11.70 16.54
C HIS A 89 -2.33 -10.42 16.08
N ALA A 90 -1.03 -10.32 16.27
CA ALA A 90 -0.24 -9.18 15.81
C ALA A 90 -0.32 -9.02 14.27
N LEU A 91 -0.26 -10.14 13.55
CA LEU A 91 -0.44 -10.15 12.09
C LEU A 91 -1.86 -9.70 11.68
N ILE A 92 -2.89 -10.21 12.35
CA ILE A 92 -4.29 -9.88 12.06
C ILE A 92 -4.52 -8.37 12.27
N GLU A 93 -4.05 -7.81 13.37
CA GLU A 93 -4.17 -6.37 13.65
C GLU A 93 -3.43 -5.54 12.60
N LYS A 94 -2.22 -5.94 12.20
CA LYS A 94 -1.49 -5.27 11.12
C LYS A 94 -2.28 -5.26 9.81
N VAL A 95 -2.80 -6.41 9.37
CA VAL A 95 -3.61 -6.52 8.15
C VAL A 95 -4.89 -5.69 8.28
N LYS A 96 -5.50 -5.66 9.46
CA LYS A 96 -6.69 -4.85 9.74
C LYS A 96 -6.40 -3.35 9.63
N GLU A 97 -5.29 -2.90 10.18
CA GLU A 97 -4.84 -1.51 10.04
C GLU A 97 -4.62 -1.14 8.57
N GLU A 98 -3.92 -1.99 7.81
CA GLU A 98 -3.68 -1.78 6.38
C GLU A 98 -4.99 -1.75 5.57
N LEU A 99 -5.93 -2.64 5.84
CA LEU A 99 -7.24 -2.67 5.17
C LEU A 99 -8.16 -1.51 5.58
N SER A 100 -8.03 -1.00 6.81
CA SER A 100 -8.85 0.11 7.32
C SER A 100 -8.69 1.39 6.49
N LEU A 101 -7.55 1.55 5.83
CA LEU A 101 -7.25 2.66 4.92
C LEU A 101 -8.10 2.62 3.64
N ILE A 102 -8.50 1.43 3.24
CA ILE A 102 -9.30 1.23 2.02
C ILE A 102 -10.78 1.10 2.37
N LYS A 103 -11.10 0.31 3.39
CA LYS A 103 -12.45 0.06 3.90
C LYS A 103 -12.48 0.33 5.40
N PRO A 104 -13.21 1.35 5.88
CA PRO A 104 -13.41 1.55 7.32
C PRO A 104 -14.01 0.29 7.96
N ASP A 105 -13.44 -0.16 9.08
CA ASP A 105 -13.85 -1.34 9.84
C ASP A 105 -14.01 -2.61 8.98
N PRO A 106 -12.90 -3.15 8.41
CA PRO A 106 -12.96 -4.34 7.56
C PRO A 106 -13.29 -5.58 8.40
N GLU A 107 -14.24 -6.38 7.94
CA GLU A 107 -14.51 -7.70 8.49
C GLU A 107 -13.45 -8.69 8.01
N ILE A 108 -12.63 -9.20 8.93
CA ILE A 108 -11.53 -10.13 8.65
C ILE A 108 -11.78 -11.44 9.38
N TYR A 109 -11.52 -12.54 8.69
CA TYR A 109 -11.61 -13.90 9.20
C TYR A 109 -10.26 -14.58 9.04
N SER A 110 -9.76 -15.21 10.11
CA SER A 110 -8.44 -15.84 10.10
C SER A 110 -8.61 -17.35 10.24
N ILE A 111 -8.50 -18.05 9.13
CA ILE A 111 -8.73 -19.50 9.05
C ILE A 111 -7.50 -20.21 8.50
N SER A 112 -7.33 -21.47 8.86
CA SER A 112 -6.37 -22.34 8.19
C SER A 112 -7.09 -23.29 7.26
N ALA A 113 -7.07 -22.99 5.96
CA ALA A 113 -7.71 -23.84 4.95
C ALA A 113 -7.12 -25.26 4.94
N LEU A 114 -5.81 -25.39 5.18
CA LEU A 114 -5.15 -26.70 5.21
C LEU A 114 -5.53 -27.50 6.46
N PHE A 115 -5.63 -26.86 7.62
CA PHE A 115 -6.08 -27.51 8.85
C PHE A 115 -7.52 -28.00 8.72
N ASN A 116 -8.42 -27.17 8.21
CA ASN A 116 -9.81 -27.52 7.96
C ASN A 116 -9.93 -28.66 6.95
N LEU A 117 -9.14 -28.64 5.86
CA LEU A 117 -9.10 -29.71 4.88
C LEU A 117 -8.65 -31.04 5.50
N PHE A 118 -7.64 -31.02 6.39
CA PHE A 118 -7.16 -32.22 7.07
C PHE A 118 -8.21 -32.77 8.04
N LYS A 119 -8.92 -31.92 8.78
CA LYS A 119 -10.03 -32.35 9.65
C LYS A 119 -11.15 -33.04 8.89
N VAL A 120 -11.54 -32.50 7.74
CA VAL A 120 -12.59 -33.10 6.89
C VAL A 120 -12.14 -34.42 6.27
N ARG A 121 -10.84 -34.58 5.97
CA ARG A 121 -10.25 -35.79 5.39
C ARG A 121 -9.69 -36.78 6.39
N ASP A 122 -9.98 -36.61 7.67
CA ASP A 122 -9.50 -37.51 8.72
C ASP A 122 -9.86 -38.98 8.36
N GLY A 123 -8.85 -39.85 8.48
CA GLY A 123 -8.94 -41.26 8.02
C GLY A 123 -8.46 -41.51 6.57
N ASN A 124 -8.35 -40.50 5.71
CA ASN A 124 -7.83 -40.59 4.32
C ASN A 124 -6.55 -39.77 4.12
N LEU A 125 -5.89 -39.37 5.19
CA LEU A 125 -4.64 -38.59 5.15
C LEU A 125 -3.43 -39.52 4.96
N SER A 126 -2.38 -39.00 4.33
CA SER A 126 -1.07 -39.66 4.36
C SER A 126 -0.55 -39.72 5.81
N GLN A 127 0.33 -40.70 6.13
CA GLN A 127 0.92 -40.81 7.46
C GLN A 127 1.60 -39.50 7.90
N LYS A 128 2.24 -38.77 6.97
CA LYS A 128 2.89 -37.47 7.22
C LYS A 128 1.87 -36.40 7.57
N ASP A 129 0.78 -36.33 6.84
CA ASP A 129 -0.26 -35.31 7.03
C ASP A 129 -1.08 -35.58 8.29
N GLY A 130 -1.30 -36.86 8.63
CA GLY A 130 -1.93 -37.25 9.90
C GLY A 130 -1.08 -36.87 11.11
N LEU A 131 0.26 -37.02 11.05
CA LEU A 131 1.16 -36.55 12.10
C LEU A 131 1.14 -35.03 12.24
N ARG A 132 1.05 -34.32 11.14
CA ARG A 132 0.95 -32.84 11.10
C ARG A 132 -0.36 -32.36 11.72
N LEU A 133 -1.48 -33.00 11.37
CA LEU A 133 -2.78 -32.72 11.97
C LEU A 133 -2.74 -32.94 13.48
N ALA A 134 -2.23 -34.08 13.94
CA ALA A 134 -2.12 -34.41 15.36
C ALA A 134 -1.20 -33.43 16.12
N GLN A 135 -0.18 -32.87 15.46
CA GLN A 135 0.64 -31.81 16.04
C GLN A 135 -0.15 -30.51 16.21
N TRP A 136 -0.85 -30.06 15.19
CA TRP A 136 -1.65 -28.82 15.23
C TRP A 136 -2.80 -28.89 16.23
N GLU A 137 -3.44 -30.05 16.38
CA GLU A 137 -4.48 -30.27 17.39
C GLU A 137 -3.94 -30.18 18.84
N ARG A 138 -2.65 -30.41 19.05
CA ARG A 138 -1.99 -30.21 20.36
C ARG A 138 -1.77 -28.73 20.67
N GLU A 139 -1.66 -27.89 19.66
CA GLU A 139 -1.57 -26.42 19.79
C GLU A 139 -2.97 -25.83 19.99
N LYS A 140 -3.61 -26.19 21.12
CA LYS A 140 -5.03 -25.94 21.40
C LYS A 140 -5.48 -24.50 21.21
N GLU A 141 -4.62 -23.52 21.54
CA GLU A 141 -4.99 -22.10 21.46
C GLU A 141 -5.23 -21.68 20.00
N ILE A 142 -4.32 -22.02 19.10
CA ILE A 142 -4.40 -21.70 17.67
C ILE A 142 -5.51 -22.52 17.00
N ALA A 143 -5.63 -23.81 17.33
CA ALA A 143 -6.66 -24.67 16.74
C ALA A 143 -8.07 -24.19 17.11
N VAL A 144 -8.35 -23.92 18.40
CA VAL A 144 -9.65 -23.41 18.88
C VAL A 144 -9.95 -22.03 18.29
N PHE A 145 -8.94 -21.15 18.18
CA PHE A 145 -9.10 -19.87 17.53
C PHE A 145 -9.51 -20.04 16.06
N SER A 146 -8.80 -20.87 15.29
CA SER A 146 -9.11 -21.13 13.89
C SER A 146 -10.48 -21.75 13.69
N ASP A 147 -10.90 -22.68 14.55
CA ASP A 147 -12.24 -23.27 14.49
C ASP A 147 -13.33 -22.21 14.70
N ARG A 148 -13.19 -21.38 15.73
CA ARG A 148 -14.12 -20.28 16.00
C ARG A 148 -14.22 -19.29 14.85
N GLU A 149 -13.08 -18.91 14.26
CA GLU A 149 -13.04 -17.99 13.12
C GLU A 149 -13.61 -18.64 11.85
N THR A 150 -13.44 -19.95 11.68
CA THR A 150 -14.08 -20.72 10.60
C THR A 150 -15.60 -20.70 10.73
N ASP A 151 -16.13 -21.02 11.92
CA ASP A 151 -17.57 -20.98 12.20
C ASP A 151 -18.16 -19.58 11.97
N ARG A 152 -17.41 -18.53 12.37
CA ARG A 152 -17.79 -17.14 12.18
C ARG A 152 -17.81 -16.77 10.69
N PHE A 153 -16.81 -17.21 9.92
CA PHE A 153 -16.74 -17.01 8.48
C PHE A 153 -17.90 -17.72 7.77
N GLU A 154 -18.14 -19.01 8.06
CA GLU A 154 -19.20 -19.79 7.46
C GLU A 154 -20.58 -19.17 7.74
N SER A 155 -20.83 -18.77 8.98
CA SER A 155 -22.09 -18.12 9.36
C SER A 155 -22.31 -16.83 8.57
N MET A 156 -21.28 -15.99 8.41
CA MET A 156 -21.38 -14.76 7.64
C MET A 156 -21.49 -15.03 6.13
N PHE A 157 -20.74 -15.99 5.63
CA PHE A 157 -20.79 -16.40 4.23
C PHE A 157 -22.21 -16.85 3.83
N TYR A 158 -22.81 -17.75 4.60
CA TYR A 158 -24.19 -18.21 4.36
C TYR A 158 -25.21 -17.07 4.56
N HIS A 159 -25.02 -16.22 5.56
CA HIS A 159 -25.89 -15.07 5.76
C HIS A 159 -25.85 -14.11 4.57
N LYS A 160 -24.66 -13.83 4.01
CA LYS A 160 -24.53 -12.96 2.83
C LYS A 160 -25.09 -13.63 1.56
N LEU A 161 -24.97 -14.93 1.42
CA LEU A 161 -25.50 -15.64 0.26
C LEU A 161 -27.04 -15.75 0.30
N THR A 162 -27.63 -15.97 1.47
CA THR A 162 -29.06 -16.30 1.54
C THR A 162 -29.96 -15.07 1.72
N ARG A 163 -29.55 -14.05 2.46
CA ARG A 163 -30.43 -12.90 2.81
C ARG A 163 -30.17 -11.58 2.09
N ASN A 164 -28.94 -11.26 1.75
CA ASN A 164 -28.59 -9.91 1.32
C ASN A 164 -27.94 -9.80 -0.06
N SER A 165 -27.55 -10.89 -0.69
CA SER A 165 -26.76 -10.85 -1.94
C SER A 165 -27.51 -10.13 -3.06
N CYS A 166 -28.76 -10.46 -3.28
CA CYS A 166 -29.57 -9.82 -4.32
C CYS A 166 -29.87 -8.34 -4.01
N SER A 167 -30.14 -7.98 -2.74
CA SER A 167 -30.52 -6.60 -2.40
C SER A 167 -29.33 -5.63 -2.49
N LEU A 168 -28.15 -6.04 -2.06
CA LEU A 168 -26.94 -5.20 -2.08
C LEU A 168 -26.41 -5.02 -3.51
N LEU A 169 -26.39 -6.12 -4.29
CA LEU A 169 -26.02 -6.05 -5.70
C LEU A 169 -27.00 -5.20 -6.49
N LEU A 170 -28.28 -5.39 -6.25
CA LEU A 170 -29.34 -4.62 -6.90
C LEU A 170 -29.23 -3.14 -6.55
N LYS A 171 -28.96 -2.81 -5.29
CA LYS A 171 -28.69 -1.43 -4.87
C LYS A 171 -27.52 -0.82 -5.63
N ASN A 172 -26.39 -1.51 -5.73
CA ASN A 172 -25.20 -1.02 -6.45
C ASN A 172 -25.48 -0.83 -7.93
N HIS A 173 -26.22 -1.76 -8.56
CA HIS A 173 -26.61 -1.61 -9.97
C HIS A 173 -27.60 -0.46 -10.16
N LEU A 174 -28.54 -0.25 -9.25
CA LEU A 174 -29.45 0.88 -9.29
C LEU A 174 -28.75 2.22 -9.14
N GLU A 175 -27.74 2.31 -8.28
CA GLU A 175 -26.92 3.52 -8.14
C GLU A 175 -26.12 3.82 -9.42
N ARG A 176 -25.54 2.81 -10.04
CA ARG A 176 -24.85 2.96 -11.34
C ARG A 176 -25.81 3.36 -12.45
N LEU A 177 -26.96 2.72 -12.54
CA LEU A 177 -27.98 3.06 -13.50
C LEU A 177 -28.48 4.50 -13.30
N SER A 178 -28.66 4.94 -12.05
CA SER A 178 -29.00 6.34 -11.74
C SER A 178 -27.95 7.32 -12.26
N VAL A 179 -26.66 7.02 -12.10
CA VAL A 179 -25.57 7.89 -12.59
C VAL A 179 -25.58 7.95 -14.12
N ILE A 180 -25.70 6.81 -14.78
CA ILE A 180 -25.78 6.74 -16.25
C ILE A 180 -27.01 7.50 -16.75
N LEU A 181 -28.16 7.29 -16.12
CA LEU A 181 -29.42 7.92 -16.49
C LEU A 181 -29.39 9.44 -16.30
N SER A 182 -28.75 9.91 -15.22
CA SER A 182 -28.52 11.33 -14.99
C SER A 182 -27.64 11.94 -16.11
N GLY A 183 -26.59 11.24 -16.53
CA GLY A 183 -25.76 11.65 -17.68
C GLY A 183 -26.56 11.73 -18.98
N ILE A 184 -27.39 10.72 -19.27
CA ILE A 184 -28.27 10.71 -20.45
C ILE A 184 -29.29 11.84 -20.39
N SER A 185 -29.93 12.07 -19.25
CA SER A 185 -30.91 13.14 -19.07
C SER A 185 -30.29 14.53 -19.27
N HIS A 186 -29.06 14.71 -18.75
CA HIS A 186 -28.30 15.93 -18.97
C HIS A 186 -28.01 16.13 -20.48
N TRP A 187 -27.52 15.08 -21.14
CA TRP A 187 -27.24 15.08 -22.58
C TRP A 187 -28.51 15.41 -23.39
N ILE A 188 -29.66 14.80 -23.05
CA ILE A 188 -30.96 15.09 -23.74
C ILE A 188 -31.33 16.57 -23.56
N SER A 189 -31.25 17.10 -22.32
CA SER A 189 -31.58 18.47 -21.99
C SER A 189 -30.72 19.48 -22.76
N VAL A 190 -29.41 19.25 -22.85
CA VAL A 190 -28.48 20.07 -23.62
C VAL A 190 -28.89 20.09 -25.10
N ASN A 191 -29.17 18.92 -25.68
CA ASN A 191 -29.53 18.78 -27.10
C ASN A 191 -30.86 19.42 -27.42
N GLN A 192 -31.88 19.24 -26.57
CA GLN A 192 -33.19 19.88 -26.75
C GLN A 192 -33.05 21.41 -26.73
N ASN A 193 -32.27 21.96 -25.80
CA ASN A 193 -32.05 23.40 -25.70
C ASN A 193 -31.30 23.97 -26.91
N ILE A 194 -30.32 23.22 -27.44
CA ILE A 194 -29.61 23.61 -28.65
C ILE A 194 -30.54 23.57 -29.88
N LEU A 195 -31.34 22.51 -30.02
CA LEU A 195 -32.29 22.37 -31.13
C LEU A 195 -33.48 23.34 -31.06
N ALA A 196 -33.90 23.76 -29.85
CA ALA A 196 -34.97 24.72 -29.67
C ALA A 196 -34.62 26.13 -30.16
N ARG A 197 -33.33 26.45 -30.28
CA ARG A 197 -32.82 27.75 -30.71
C ARG A 197 -32.77 27.86 -32.22
N ASP A 198 -32.71 29.09 -32.74
CA ASP A 198 -32.35 29.36 -34.12
C ASP A 198 -30.87 29.01 -34.38
N ALA A 199 -30.49 28.90 -35.66
CA ALA A 199 -29.16 28.40 -36.02
C ALA A 199 -28.02 29.29 -35.49
N ASP A 200 -28.23 30.60 -35.43
CA ASP A 200 -27.22 31.56 -34.99
C ASP A 200 -27.04 31.49 -33.46
N SER A 201 -28.14 31.48 -32.72
CA SER A 201 -28.12 31.34 -31.27
C SER A 201 -27.60 29.96 -30.83
N ALA A 202 -27.84 28.90 -31.61
CA ALA A 202 -27.29 27.57 -31.34
C ALA A 202 -25.76 27.53 -31.53
N ASN A 203 -25.25 28.17 -32.59
CA ASN A 203 -23.82 28.28 -32.85
C ASN A 203 -23.09 29.06 -31.75
N ASP A 204 -23.67 30.15 -31.25
CA ASP A 204 -23.13 30.92 -30.12
C ASP A 204 -22.99 30.07 -28.84
N VAL A 205 -24.00 29.24 -28.55
CA VAL A 205 -23.96 28.31 -27.39
C VAL A 205 -22.84 27.29 -27.56
N ILE A 206 -22.75 26.70 -28.76
CA ILE A 206 -21.72 25.71 -29.10
C ILE A 206 -20.31 26.31 -28.97
N GLU A 207 -20.10 27.53 -29.49
CA GLU A 207 -18.80 28.21 -29.38
C GLU A 207 -18.42 28.48 -27.91
N LYS A 208 -19.35 28.92 -27.09
CA LYS A 208 -19.11 29.16 -25.67
C LYS A 208 -18.79 27.87 -24.92
N ILE A 209 -19.51 26.78 -25.21
CA ILE A 209 -19.22 25.46 -24.61
C ILE A 209 -17.82 24.99 -25.02
N LYS A 210 -17.47 25.07 -26.31
CA LYS A 210 -16.13 24.71 -26.81
C LYS A 210 -15.05 25.56 -26.16
N HIS A 211 -15.28 26.85 -25.98
CA HIS A 211 -14.34 27.76 -25.34
C HIS A 211 -14.07 27.32 -23.88
N ASN A 212 -15.10 27.01 -23.12
CA ASN A 212 -14.94 26.54 -21.73
C ASN A 212 -14.28 25.17 -21.66
N GLN A 213 -14.60 24.25 -22.55
CA GLN A 213 -13.92 22.96 -22.63
C GLN A 213 -12.43 23.12 -22.96
N MET A 214 -12.06 24.03 -23.88
CA MET A 214 -10.66 24.34 -24.14
C MET A 214 -9.97 24.94 -22.92
N ARG A 215 -10.63 25.82 -22.18
CA ARG A 215 -10.13 26.39 -20.93
C ARG A 215 -9.87 25.30 -19.89
N MET A 216 -10.80 24.37 -19.70
CA MET A 216 -10.62 23.22 -18.79
C MET A 216 -9.45 22.32 -19.22
N LYS A 217 -9.29 22.05 -20.52
CA LYS A 217 -8.13 21.32 -21.06
C LYS A 217 -6.81 22.07 -20.82
N GLN A 218 -6.80 23.39 -20.95
CA GLN A 218 -5.64 24.22 -20.64
C GLN A 218 -5.28 24.15 -19.16
N ILE A 219 -6.28 24.27 -18.27
CA ILE A 219 -6.08 24.13 -16.83
C ILE A 219 -5.49 22.75 -16.48
N ASN A 220 -6.05 21.67 -17.05
CA ASN A 220 -5.50 20.32 -16.87
C ASN A 220 -4.03 20.22 -17.31
N SER A 221 -3.69 20.81 -18.46
CA SER A 221 -2.31 20.84 -18.94
C SER A 221 -1.40 21.67 -18.05
N MET A 222 -1.90 22.79 -17.51
CA MET A 222 -1.16 23.61 -16.56
C MET A 222 -0.91 22.87 -15.25
N ILE A 223 -1.93 22.18 -14.69
CA ILE A 223 -1.80 21.35 -13.48
C ILE A 223 -0.71 20.30 -13.73
N LYS A 224 -0.80 19.55 -14.82
CA LYS A 224 0.16 18.50 -15.15
C LYS A 224 1.59 19.02 -15.23
N ASN A 225 1.81 20.07 -16.05
CA ASN A 225 3.15 20.63 -16.26
C ASN A 225 3.74 21.24 -14.96
N THR A 226 2.89 21.88 -14.14
CA THR A 226 3.32 22.46 -12.88
C THR A 226 3.68 21.36 -11.88
N LEU A 227 2.90 20.29 -11.78
CA LEU A 227 3.21 19.16 -10.94
C LEU A 227 4.50 18.47 -11.37
N GLU A 228 4.71 18.23 -12.66
CA GLU A 228 5.96 17.65 -13.18
C GLU A 228 7.18 18.52 -12.82
N GLY A 229 7.10 19.83 -13.04
CA GLY A 229 8.16 20.76 -12.65
C GLY A 229 8.41 20.79 -11.14
N SER A 230 7.34 20.71 -10.36
CA SER A 230 7.37 20.69 -8.91
C SER A 230 7.97 19.40 -8.35
N ILE A 231 7.66 18.25 -8.96
CA ILE A 231 8.27 16.95 -8.64
C ILE A 231 9.80 17.03 -8.79
N HIS A 232 10.27 17.58 -9.90
CA HIS A 232 11.71 17.72 -10.14
C HIS A 232 12.39 18.63 -9.13
N LYS A 233 11.72 19.73 -8.74
CA LYS A 233 12.26 20.66 -7.75
C LYS A 233 12.35 20.01 -6.38
N ILE A 234 11.27 19.43 -5.87
CA ILE A 234 11.25 18.83 -4.53
C ILE A 234 12.18 17.62 -4.43
N LYS A 235 12.27 16.78 -5.46
CA LYS A 235 13.23 15.66 -5.51
C LYS A 235 14.68 16.14 -5.40
N ARG A 236 15.03 17.25 -6.04
CA ARG A 236 16.38 17.84 -5.96
C ARG A 236 16.69 18.38 -4.57
N GLU A 237 15.72 19.03 -3.93
CA GLU A 237 15.88 19.53 -2.56
C GLU A 237 16.02 18.40 -1.56
N LEU A 238 15.13 17.41 -1.62
CA LEU A 238 15.16 16.22 -0.77
C LEU A 238 16.44 15.41 -0.97
N LYS A 239 16.93 15.30 -2.21
CA LYS A 239 18.23 14.67 -2.48
C LYS A 239 19.35 15.33 -1.69
N THR A 240 19.41 16.67 -1.71
CA THR A 240 20.45 17.41 -1.01
C THR A 240 20.38 17.19 0.50
N ASP A 241 19.17 17.14 1.07
CA ASP A 241 18.96 16.89 2.49
C ASP A 241 19.38 15.45 2.87
N ILE A 242 18.97 14.45 2.07
CA ILE A 242 19.34 13.05 2.29
C ILE A 242 20.85 12.88 2.17
N ASP A 243 21.45 13.42 1.12
CA ASP A 243 22.89 13.29 0.90
C ASP A 243 23.69 13.94 2.05
N ARG A 244 23.22 15.05 2.62
CA ARG A 244 23.82 15.68 3.80
C ARG A 244 23.64 14.84 5.06
N TYR A 245 22.45 14.32 5.31
CA TYR A 245 22.14 13.56 6.52
C TYR A 245 22.98 12.27 6.64
N PHE A 246 23.22 11.60 5.52
CA PHE A 246 24.04 10.38 5.45
C PHE A 246 25.54 10.62 5.18
N ASP A 247 25.97 11.86 4.99
CA ASP A 247 27.38 12.15 4.75
C ASP A 247 28.19 11.98 6.04
N ILE A 248 29.31 11.27 5.97
CA ILE A 248 30.16 10.98 7.14
C ILE A 248 30.82 12.21 7.76
N ARG A 249 30.96 13.29 6.99
CA ARG A 249 31.69 14.50 7.42
C ARG A 249 30.75 15.61 7.87
N SER A 250 29.64 15.76 7.19
CA SER A 250 28.66 16.83 7.41
C SER A 250 27.38 16.37 8.07
N GLY A 251 27.13 15.05 8.13
CA GLY A 251 25.95 14.43 8.76
C GLY A 251 26.29 13.83 10.12
N ASP A 252 25.33 13.88 11.01
CA ASP A 252 25.52 13.35 12.38
C ASP A 252 25.35 11.83 12.46
N LEU A 253 24.49 11.24 11.63
CA LEU A 253 24.12 9.83 11.72
C LEU A 253 25.32 8.88 11.63
N LEU A 254 26.01 8.88 10.49
CA LEU A 254 27.19 8.04 10.29
C LEU A 254 28.34 8.39 11.21
N GLY A 255 28.50 9.68 11.50
CA GLY A 255 29.48 10.16 12.47
C GLY A 255 29.28 9.56 13.85
N ASN A 256 28.05 9.52 14.34
CA ASN A 256 27.69 8.94 15.63
C ASN A 256 27.90 7.42 15.67
N ILE A 257 27.48 6.69 14.65
CA ILE A 257 27.69 5.24 14.56
C ILE A 257 29.20 4.90 14.55
N VAL A 258 29.99 5.62 13.74
CA VAL A 258 31.44 5.43 13.68
C VAL A 258 32.09 5.78 15.02
N LYS A 259 31.64 6.83 15.69
CA LYS A 259 32.10 7.21 17.03
C LYS A 259 31.75 6.13 18.05
N PHE A 260 30.54 5.58 18.03
CA PHE A 260 30.14 4.47 18.87
C PHE A 260 31.07 3.25 18.67
N ILE A 261 31.27 2.80 17.42
CA ILE A 261 32.15 1.68 17.12
C ILE A 261 33.58 1.92 17.62
N ARG A 262 34.11 3.13 17.45
CA ARG A 262 35.47 3.46 17.89
C ARG A 262 35.60 3.55 19.40
N SER A 263 34.62 4.15 20.07
CA SER A 263 34.64 4.37 21.52
C SER A 263 34.27 3.11 22.32
N TYR A 264 33.63 2.10 21.70
CA TYR A 264 33.26 0.88 22.41
C TYR A 264 34.50 0.26 23.06
N ASP A 265 34.47 0.09 24.38
CA ASP A 265 35.57 -0.54 25.15
C ASP A 265 35.14 -1.91 25.66
N ALA A 266 35.82 -2.96 25.20
CA ALA A 266 35.53 -4.31 25.66
C ALA A 266 36.12 -4.52 27.04
N PRO A 267 35.36 -5.06 28.01
CA PRO A 267 35.85 -5.30 29.38
C PRO A 267 36.80 -6.51 29.40
N TYR A 268 38.02 -6.32 28.95
CA TYR A 268 39.00 -7.40 28.74
C TYR A 268 39.28 -8.24 29.99
N GLN A 269 39.18 -7.65 31.19
CA GLN A 269 39.32 -8.35 32.46
C GLN A 269 38.29 -9.47 32.66
N LYS A 270 37.06 -9.28 32.17
CA LYS A 270 35.98 -10.26 32.19
C LYS A 270 36.32 -11.54 31.42
N TYR A 271 37.21 -11.46 30.44
CA TYR A 271 37.54 -12.58 29.56
C TYR A 271 38.78 -13.36 29.99
N GLU A 272 39.48 -12.98 31.07
CA GLU A 272 40.69 -13.70 31.52
C GLU A 272 40.40 -15.15 31.93
N GLU A 273 39.25 -15.42 32.55
CA GLU A 273 38.82 -16.77 32.88
C GLU A 273 38.45 -17.57 31.62
N SER A 274 37.74 -16.95 30.69
CA SER A 274 37.39 -17.58 29.41
C SER A 274 38.61 -17.90 28.55
N LEU A 275 39.65 -17.05 28.55
CA LEU A 275 40.93 -17.35 27.90
C LEU A 275 41.58 -18.62 28.43
N LYS A 276 41.48 -18.86 29.75
CA LYS A 276 42.06 -20.06 30.39
C LYS A 276 41.25 -21.32 30.13
N THR A 277 39.91 -21.22 30.13
CA THR A 277 39.00 -22.37 30.07
C THR A 277 38.58 -22.73 28.66
N ALA A 278 38.17 -21.76 27.88
CA ALA A 278 37.63 -21.94 26.52
C ALA A 278 38.65 -21.71 25.39
N GLY A 279 39.80 -21.11 25.72
CA GLY A 279 40.88 -20.81 24.78
C GLY A 279 40.64 -19.56 23.93
N PHE A 280 41.71 -19.04 23.29
CA PHE A 280 41.75 -17.75 22.63
C PHE A 280 40.68 -17.58 21.53
N SER A 281 40.49 -18.56 20.66
CA SER A 281 39.54 -18.46 19.54
C SER A 281 38.08 -18.35 19.97
N ASN A 282 37.71 -19.11 21.03
CA ASN A 282 36.34 -19.07 21.55
C ASN A 282 36.10 -17.77 22.33
N THR A 283 37.08 -17.30 23.08
CA THR A 283 36.99 -16.02 23.79
C THR A 283 36.88 -14.85 22.79
N LEU A 284 37.65 -14.86 21.68
CA LEU A 284 37.56 -13.87 20.65
C LEU A 284 36.15 -13.84 20.01
N TYR A 285 35.53 -15.02 19.85
CA TYR A 285 34.16 -15.12 19.33
C TYR A 285 33.14 -14.60 20.34
N GLN A 286 33.31 -14.85 21.64
CA GLN A 286 32.44 -14.27 22.68
C GLN A 286 32.51 -12.75 22.67
N VAL A 287 33.71 -12.16 22.60
CA VAL A 287 33.86 -10.71 22.47
C VAL A 287 33.17 -10.18 21.20
N PHE A 288 33.30 -10.92 20.10
CA PHE A 288 32.59 -10.55 18.85
C PHE A 288 31.08 -10.50 19.06
N GLN A 289 30.49 -11.49 19.75
CA GLN A 289 29.04 -11.52 20.01
C GLN A 289 28.59 -10.35 20.89
N GLU A 290 29.35 -10.00 21.92
CA GLU A 290 29.04 -8.85 22.78
C GLU A 290 29.15 -7.51 22.03
N VAL A 291 30.17 -7.34 21.21
CA VAL A 291 30.31 -6.13 20.36
C VAL A 291 29.16 -6.03 19.35
N LYS A 292 28.80 -7.17 18.74
CA LYS A 292 27.68 -7.23 17.82
C LYS A 292 26.37 -6.86 18.51
N GLN A 293 26.08 -7.46 19.67
CA GLN A 293 24.88 -7.16 20.44
C GLN A 293 24.81 -5.68 20.83
N ALA A 294 25.91 -5.09 21.28
CA ALA A 294 25.95 -3.68 21.63
C ALA A 294 25.69 -2.78 20.40
N LEU A 295 26.22 -3.15 19.23
CA LEU A 295 25.96 -2.42 17.99
C LEU A 295 24.49 -2.58 17.54
N ASP A 296 23.94 -3.78 17.59
CA ASP A 296 22.54 -4.06 17.26
C ASP A 296 21.58 -3.26 18.18
N THR A 297 21.92 -3.14 19.46
CA THR A 297 21.17 -2.33 20.44
C THR A 297 21.26 -0.84 20.08
N ASP A 298 22.45 -0.29 19.80
CA ASP A 298 22.61 1.11 19.39
C ASP A 298 21.85 1.41 18.09
N MET A 299 21.87 0.47 17.14
CA MET A 299 21.07 0.57 15.90
C MET A 299 19.57 0.64 16.18
N ALA A 300 19.07 -0.16 17.10
CA ALA A 300 17.64 -0.22 17.42
C ALA A 300 17.17 0.99 18.25
N GLU A 301 17.97 1.40 19.25
CA GLU A 301 17.57 2.40 20.24
C GLU A 301 17.90 3.85 19.82
N THR A 302 18.93 4.03 18.99
CA THR A 302 19.41 5.37 18.61
C THR A 302 19.24 5.62 17.12
N VAL A 303 19.81 4.76 16.27
CA VAL A 303 19.91 5.02 14.84
C VAL A 303 18.56 4.93 14.14
N ASN A 304 17.79 3.87 14.38
CA ASN A 304 16.47 3.70 13.74
C ASN A 304 15.47 4.80 14.11
N PRO A 305 15.33 5.21 15.38
CA PRO A 305 14.48 6.35 15.74
C PRO A 305 14.89 7.66 15.04
N ASP A 306 16.20 7.94 14.95
CA ASP A 306 16.72 9.13 14.26
C ASP A 306 16.36 9.11 12.77
N VAL A 307 16.54 7.99 12.10
CA VAL A 307 16.17 7.84 10.68
C VAL A 307 14.66 8.00 10.47
N ILE A 308 13.84 7.38 11.34
CA ILE A 308 12.38 7.53 11.29
C ILE A 308 11.98 8.99 11.46
N HIS A 309 12.57 9.70 12.40
CA HIS A 309 12.31 11.13 12.62
C HIS A 309 12.68 11.95 11.39
N PHE A 310 13.87 11.75 10.84
CA PHE A 310 14.33 12.42 9.62
C PHE A 310 13.37 12.18 8.44
N VAL A 311 12.97 10.93 8.21
CA VAL A 311 12.06 10.58 7.11
C VAL A 311 10.70 11.23 7.30
N ARG A 312 10.13 11.21 8.51
CA ARG A 312 8.85 11.88 8.82
C ARG A 312 8.90 13.39 8.58
N GLU A 313 10.00 14.04 8.91
CA GLU A 313 10.20 15.46 8.58
C GLU A 313 10.12 15.68 7.05
N LYS A 314 10.72 14.79 6.26
CA LYS A 314 10.66 14.90 4.80
C LYS A 314 9.28 14.58 4.23
N GLU A 315 8.54 13.66 4.84
CA GLU A 315 7.13 13.39 4.52
C GLU A 315 6.24 14.62 4.77
N MET A 316 6.39 15.28 5.92
CA MET A 316 5.67 16.52 6.21
C MET A 316 5.98 17.61 5.18
N ARG A 317 7.25 17.78 4.83
CA ARG A 317 7.66 18.75 3.81
C ARG A 317 7.08 18.46 2.43
N ILE A 318 6.97 17.18 2.04
CA ILE A 318 6.29 16.77 0.80
C ILE A 318 4.82 17.18 0.85
N ASN A 319 4.15 16.92 1.97
CA ASN A 319 2.74 17.26 2.16
C ASN A 319 2.51 18.77 2.06
N GLU A 320 3.27 19.57 2.80
CA GLU A 320 3.19 21.04 2.77
C GLU A 320 3.40 21.60 1.36
N TYR A 321 4.36 21.03 0.62
CA TYR A 321 4.66 21.45 -0.74
C TYR A 321 3.51 21.15 -1.71
N LEU A 322 2.92 19.96 -1.61
CA LEU A 322 1.77 19.57 -2.42
C LEU A 322 0.51 20.34 -2.03
N ASP A 323 0.32 20.66 -0.75
CA ASP A 323 -0.77 21.48 -0.26
C ASP A 323 -0.74 22.90 -0.86
N SER A 324 0.43 23.49 -0.91
CA SER A 324 0.61 24.82 -1.52
C SER A 324 0.25 24.83 -3.01
N ILE A 325 0.53 23.74 -3.72
CA ILE A 325 0.16 23.56 -5.13
C ILE A 325 -1.34 23.34 -5.25
N SER A 326 -1.89 22.43 -4.45
CA SER A 326 -3.31 22.09 -4.43
C SER A 326 -4.18 23.33 -4.24
N THR A 327 -3.89 24.13 -3.23
CA THR A 327 -4.64 25.36 -2.92
C THR A 327 -4.67 26.33 -4.11
N SER A 328 -3.55 26.46 -4.82
CA SER A 328 -3.46 27.36 -5.97
C SER A 328 -4.33 26.89 -7.16
N PHE A 329 -4.40 25.57 -7.39
CA PHE A 329 -5.21 25.01 -8.48
C PHE A 329 -6.67 24.80 -8.09
N ASP A 330 -6.98 24.56 -6.80
CA ASP A 330 -8.34 24.35 -6.32
C ASP A 330 -9.24 25.56 -6.67
N VAL A 331 -8.76 26.76 -6.40
CA VAL A 331 -9.45 28.01 -6.77
C VAL A 331 -9.69 28.09 -8.28
N MET A 332 -8.66 27.82 -9.08
CA MET A 332 -8.75 27.91 -10.55
C MET A 332 -9.71 26.87 -11.13
N VAL A 333 -9.70 25.64 -10.60
CA VAL A 333 -10.61 24.56 -10.99
C VAL A 333 -12.04 24.93 -10.59
N GLN A 334 -12.24 25.44 -9.39
CA GLN A 334 -13.53 25.84 -8.88
C GLN A 334 -14.13 26.99 -9.70
N ASP A 335 -13.35 28.03 -10.00
CA ASP A 335 -13.78 29.16 -10.83
C ASP A 335 -14.22 28.69 -12.21
N ALA A 336 -13.46 27.79 -12.84
CA ALA A 336 -13.80 27.26 -14.17
C ALA A 336 -15.10 26.42 -14.15
N ILE A 337 -15.34 25.67 -13.07
CA ILE A 337 -16.57 24.90 -12.88
C ILE A 337 -17.77 25.82 -12.66
N VAL A 338 -17.64 26.86 -11.83
CA VAL A 338 -18.69 27.84 -11.56
C VAL A 338 -19.06 28.56 -12.85
N GLU A 339 -18.08 29.07 -13.59
CA GLU A 339 -18.32 29.76 -14.86
C GLU A 339 -19.00 28.85 -15.89
N TYR A 340 -18.63 27.59 -15.97
CA TYR A 340 -19.31 26.62 -16.84
C TYR A 340 -20.76 26.41 -16.40
N ASN A 341 -21.01 26.21 -15.13
CA ASN A 341 -22.35 26.01 -14.59
C ASN A 341 -23.24 27.25 -14.76
N ASP A 342 -22.71 28.44 -14.56
CA ASP A 342 -23.44 29.71 -14.77
C ASP A 342 -23.78 29.89 -16.24
N MET A 343 -22.85 29.58 -17.12
CA MET A 343 -23.10 29.60 -18.56
C MET A 343 -24.19 28.60 -18.94
N MET A 344 -24.13 27.36 -18.45
CA MET A 344 -25.16 26.33 -18.70
C MET A 344 -26.52 26.76 -18.16
N GLY A 345 -26.55 27.36 -16.95
CA GLY A 345 -27.73 27.93 -16.35
C GLY A 345 -28.36 29.06 -17.19
N SER A 346 -27.54 29.92 -17.78
CA SER A 346 -28.02 30.99 -18.67
C SER A 346 -28.69 30.45 -19.95
N PHE A 347 -28.37 29.21 -20.33
CA PHE A 347 -29.01 28.51 -21.45
C PHE A 347 -30.24 27.69 -21.03
N GLY A 348 -30.64 27.73 -19.74
CA GLY A 348 -31.77 26.96 -19.22
C GLY A 348 -31.44 25.47 -19.05
N ILE A 349 -30.17 25.13 -19.01
CA ILE A 349 -29.68 23.76 -18.77
C ILE A 349 -29.39 23.63 -17.30
N SER A 350 -30.11 22.71 -16.62
CA SER A 350 -29.88 22.45 -15.21
C SER A 350 -28.46 21.91 -15.00
N SER A 351 -27.63 22.66 -14.26
CA SER A 351 -26.31 22.23 -13.88
C SER A 351 -26.39 21.06 -12.88
N TYR A 352 -25.55 20.05 -13.10
CA TYR A 352 -25.39 18.96 -12.14
C TYR A 352 -24.63 19.50 -10.91
N ARG A 353 -25.36 19.91 -9.88
CA ARG A 353 -24.77 20.26 -8.59
C ARG A 353 -24.46 18.97 -7.82
N LYS A 354 -23.31 18.35 -8.06
CA LYS A 354 -22.72 17.47 -7.06
C LYS A 354 -22.17 18.36 -5.94
N SER A 355 -22.59 18.08 -4.70
CA SER A 355 -22.15 18.81 -3.52
C SER A 355 -20.62 19.05 -3.56
N GLN A 356 -20.24 20.30 -3.31
CA GLN A 356 -18.86 20.72 -3.11
C GLN A 356 -18.30 20.03 -1.86
N GLU A 357 -17.84 18.81 -1.99
CA GLU A 357 -16.90 18.27 -1.02
C GLU A 357 -15.56 18.92 -1.29
N ASN A 358 -15.08 19.69 -0.32
CA ASN A 358 -13.66 20.08 -0.27
C ASN A 358 -12.85 18.79 -0.36
N VAL A 359 -12.29 18.54 -1.51
CA VAL A 359 -11.41 17.38 -1.70
C VAL A 359 -10.09 17.76 -1.05
N GLY A 360 -9.94 17.36 0.21
CA GLY A 360 -8.68 17.48 0.92
C GLY A 360 -7.58 16.73 0.14
N LEU A 361 -6.35 17.17 0.33
CA LEU A 361 -5.18 16.42 -0.11
C LEU A 361 -5.30 14.98 0.37
N PRO A 362 -4.97 14.00 -0.47
CA PRO A 362 -4.86 12.63 -0.01
C PRO A 362 -3.80 12.57 1.08
N ASP A 363 -4.14 12.02 2.24
CA ASP A 363 -3.24 11.85 3.36
C ASP A 363 -2.02 11.01 2.95
N ILE A 364 -0.82 11.46 3.34
CA ILE A 364 0.44 10.78 3.00
C ILE A 364 0.46 9.34 3.53
N ASP A 365 -0.11 9.08 4.70
CA ASP A 365 -0.15 7.73 5.26
C ASP A 365 -1.06 6.81 4.43
N SER A 366 -2.18 7.33 3.96
CA SER A 366 -3.04 6.62 2.99
C SER A 366 -2.30 6.33 1.69
N ILE A 367 -1.52 7.27 1.17
CA ILE A 367 -0.73 7.08 -0.04
C ILE A 367 0.34 6.01 0.18
N LYS A 368 1.08 6.06 1.29
CA LYS A 368 2.11 5.05 1.64
C LYS A 368 1.51 3.66 1.67
N SER A 369 0.35 3.53 2.28
CA SER A 369 -0.39 2.27 2.34
C SER A 369 -0.81 1.78 0.96
N ILE A 370 -1.38 2.65 0.13
CA ILE A 370 -1.82 2.32 -1.24
C ILE A 370 -0.68 1.78 -2.11
N ILE A 371 0.53 2.35 -1.97
CA ILE A 371 1.70 1.93 -2.76
C ILE A 371 2.58 0.90 -2.04
N GLY A 372 2.17 0.43 -0.85
CA GLY A 372 2.93 -0.53 -0.05
C GLY A 372 4.31 -0.02 0.36
N LEU A 373 4.41 1.25 0.73
CA LEU A 373 5.67 1.90 1.05
C LEU A 373 5.98 1.75 2.54
N ALA A 374 6.96 0.92 2.86
CA ALA A 374 7.48 0.74 4.21
C ALA A 374 8.93 1.21 4.29
N LEU A 375 9.26 1.93 5.37
CA LEU A 375 10.63 2.34 5.63
C LEU A 375 11.42 1.13 6.13
N PRO A 376 12.44 0.66 5.40
CA PRO A 376 13.26 -0.45 5.87
C PRO A 376 14.10 -0.01 7.08
N PRO A 377 14.26 -0.87 8.11
CA PRO A 377 15.12 -0.55 9.24
C PRO A 377 16.58 -0.46 8.79
N ALA A 378 17.32 0.46 9.40
CA ALA A 378 18.76 0.52 9.26
C ALA A 378 19.40 -0.66 10.03
N VAL A 379 20.25 -1.41 9.35
CA VAL A 379 20.93 -2.58 9.93
C VAL A 379 22.45 -2.44 9.73
N ALA A 380 23.19 -2.62 10.81
CA ALA A 380 24.64 -2.71 10.74
C ALA A 380 25.08 -4.18 10.69
N SER A 381 25.57 -4.62 9.54
CA SER A 381 26.08 -5.99 9.41
C SER A 381 27.48 -6.09 9.98
N MET A 382 27.62 -6.91 11.04
CA MET A 382 28.91 -7.26 11.62
C MET A 382 29.18 -8.74 11.42
N ASN A 383 30.21 -9.07 10.63
CA ASN A 383 30.56 -10.44 10.27
C ASN A 383 31.87 -10.93 10.92
N TYR A 384 31.82 -12.11 11.53
CA TYR A 384 33.00 -12.79 12.03
C TYR A 384 33.72 -13.51 10.89
N THR A 385 34.66 -12.82 10.26
CA THR A 385 35.37 -13.37 9.10
C THR A 385 36.56 -14.25 9.51
N ALA A 386 36.87 -15.23 8.68
CA ALA A 386 38.11 -16.04 8.83
C ALA A 386 39.36 -15.14 8.91
N LYS A 387 39.36 -13.99 8.23
CA LYS A 387 40.44 -13.00 8.25
C LYS A 387 40.66 -12.41 9.64
N ILE A 388 39.59 -12.05 10.37
CA ILE A 388 39.68 -11.55 11.74
C ILE A 388 40.30 -12.61 12.64
N LYS A 389 39.78 -13.85 12.55
CA LYS A 389 40.28 -14.99 13.33
C LYS A 389 41.76 -15.29 13.06
N THR A 390 42.13 -15.40 11.80
CA THR A 390 43.51 -15.74 11.36
C THR A 390 44.48 -14.65 11.77
N GLU A 391 44.15 -13.37 11.58
CA GLU A 391 45.05 -12.28 11.94
C GLU A 391 45.24 -12.17 13.47
N ALA A 392 44.18 -12.37 14.25
CA ALA A 392 44.29 -12.41 15.72
C ALA A 392 45.15 -13.56 16.20
N VAL A 393 45.06 -14.76 15.60
CA VAL A 393 45.90 -15.91 15.91
C VAL A 393 47.36 -15.68 15.52
N ILE A 394 47.61 -15.06 14.36
CA ILE A 394 48.97 -14.67 13.94
C ILE A 394 49.57 -13.67 14.93
N ARG A 395 48.82 -12.70 15.39
CA ARG A 395 49.28 -11.75 16.43
C ARG A 395 49.63 -12.42 17.75
N LEU A 396 48.80 -13.38 18.18
CA LEU A 396 49.11 -14.18 19.36
C LEU A 396 50.43 -14.94 19.19
N GLY A 397 50.64 -15.57 18.05
CA GLY A 397 51.91 -16.23 17.68
C GLY A 397 53.10 -15.28 17.74
N PHE A 398 52.93 -14.06 17.18
CA PHE A 398 53.96 -13.02 17.23
C PHE A 398 54.33 -12.60 18.67
N TYR A 399 53.36 -12.41 19.54
CA TYR A 399 53.64 -12.09 20.93
C TYR A 399 54.33 -13.25 21.66
N THR A 400 54.02 -14.48 21.32
CA THR A 400 54.71 -15.66 21.85
C THR A 400 56.19 -15.70 21.42
N VAL A 401 56.49 -15.38 20.16
CA VAL A 401 57.87 -15.29 19.67
C VAL A 401 58.63 -14.13 20.31
N LEU A 402 58.00 -12.96 20.47
CA LEU A 402 58.58 -11.82 21.16
C LEU A 402 58.95 -12.15 22.63
N LYS A 403 58.16 -12.97 23.30
CA LYS A 403 58.46 -13.46 24.66
C LYS A 403 59.78 -14.25 24.65
N PHE A 404 60.00 -15.12 23.66
CA PHE A 404 61.21 -15.89 23.53
C PHE A 404 62.45 -14.96 23.37
N PHE A 405 62.35 -13.93 22.50
CA PHE A 405 63.42 -12.95 22.33
C PHE A 405 63.67 -12.09 23.60
N LYS A 406 62.57 -11.67 24.31
CA LYS A 406 62.70 -10.93 25.60
C LYS A 406 63.37 -11.80 26.68
N LYS A 407 63.13 -13.11 26.68
CA LYS A 407 63.80 -14.05 27.59
C LYS A 407 65.32 -14.10 27.33
N ILE A 408 65.74 -14.11 26.05
CA ILE A 408 67.14 -14.07 25.67
C ILE A 408 67.79 -12.74 26.11
N LEU A 409 67.06 -11.63 26.02
CA LEU A 409 67.56 -10.28 26.33
C LEU A 409 67.43 -9.89 27.80
N LYS A 410 67.07 -10.85 28.72
CA LYS A 410 66.87 -10.62 30.19
C LYS A 410 65.92 -9.44 30.53
N LYS A 411 64.93 -9.15 29.68
CA LYS A 411 63.91 -8.13 29.95
C LYS A 411 62.72 -8.74 30.71
N PRO A 412 61.88 -7.91 31.44
CA PRO A 412 60.75 -8.44 32.16
C PRO A 412 59.81 -9.20 31.23
N LEU A 413 59.51 -10.46 31.64
CA LEU A 413 58.69 -11.40 30.89
C LEU A 413 57.20 -11.11 31.12
N GLN A 414 56.45 -10.92 30.07
CA GLN A 414 54.98 -10.91 30.09
C GLN A 414 54.45 -12.33 30.37
N THR A 415 53.44 -12.44 31.21
CA THR A 415 52.74 -13.70 31.46
C THR A 415 52.02 -14.18 30.19
N LYS A 416 51.66 -15.45 30.12
CA LYS A 416 50.88 -15.99 28.98
C LYS A 416 49.54 -15.26 28.85
N ASN A 417 48.89 -15.00 29.99
CA ASN A 417 47.63 -14.27 30.06
C ASN A 417 47.74 -12.85 29.49
N GLU A 418 48.79 -12.10 29.82
CA GLU A 418 49.01 -10.74 29.28
C GLU A 418 49.16 -10.73 27.76
N GLN A 419 49.78 -11.76 27.19
CA GLN A 419 49.93 -11.89 25.72
C GLN A 419 48.61 -12.21 25.03
N GLU A 420 47.82 -13.11 25.64
CA GLU A 420 46.49 -13.45 25.14
C GLU A 420 45.55 -12.24 25.19
N VAL A 421 45.58 -11.46 26.28
CA VAL A 421 44.83 -10.22 26.41
C VAL A 421 45.28 -9.16 25.38
N LEU A 422 46.58 -9.02 25.13
CA LEU A 422 47.07 -8.09 24.08
C LEU A 422 46.62 -8.52 22.68
N ALA A 423 46.70 -9.82 22.39
CA ALA A 423 46.22 -10.36 21.10
C ALA A 423 44.70 -10.20 20.95
N LEU A 424 43.94 -10.34 22.04
CA LEU A 424 42.51 -10.09 22.08
C LEU A 424 42.18 -8.61 21.78
N LYS A 425 42.94 -7.68 22.40
CA LYS A 425 42.81 -6.23 22.11
C LYS A 425 43.06 -5.92 20.63
N ASP A 426 44.12 -6.49 20.04
CA ASP A 426 44.42 -6.32 18.62
C ASP A 426 43.30 -6.91 17.72
N GLY A 427 42.74 -8.07 18.11
CA GLY A 427 41.61 -8.70 17.46
C GLY A 427 40.35 -7.80 17.48
N VAL A 428 40.05 -7.20 18.61
CA VAL A 428 38.91 -6.25 18.75
C VAL A 428 39.14 -4.98 17.95
N LEU A 429 40.34 -4.42 17.97
CA LEU A 429 40.68 -3.26 17.12
C LEU A 429 40.48 -3.55 15.63
N ARG A 430 40.84 -4.75 15.20
CA ARG A 430 40.60 -5.19 13.83
C ARG A 430 39.11 -5.33 13.51
N MET A 431 38.34 -5.97 14.40
CA MET A 431 36.88 -6.06 14.27
C MET A 431 36.24 -4.68 14.09
N LYS A 432 36.57 -3.73 14.98
CA LYS A 432 36.08 -2.36 14.91
C LYS A 432 36.34 -1.72 13.54
N ARG A 433 37.56 -1.83 13.00
CA ARG A 433 37.92 -1.27 11.71
C ARG A 433 37.17 -1.90 10.55
N GLU A 434 36.99 -3.21 10.56
CA GLU A 434 36.25 -3.90 9.49
C GLU A 434 34.75 -3.60 9.61
N THR A 435 34.20 -3.51 10.84
CA THR A 435 32.81 -3.09 11.08
C THR A 435 32.55 -1.67 10.62
N GLU A 436 33.45 -0.72 10.92
CA GLU A 436 33.34 0.66 10.46
C GLU A 436 33.25 0.73 8.94
N LYS A 437 34.12 0.01 8.21
CA LYS A 437 34.08 -0.03 6.74
C LYS A 437 32.79 -0.64 6.22
N SER A 438 32.34 -1.74 6.83
CA SER A 438 31.12 -2.43 6.46
C SER A 438 29.89 -1.53 6.66
N VAL A 439 29.82 -0.85 7.80
CA VAL A 439 28.73 0.09 8.10
C VAL A 439 28.69 1.24 7.10
N ILE A 440 29.81 1.89 6.82
CA ILE A 440 29.87 2.99 5.84
C ILE A 440 29.40 2.52 4.47
N PHE A 441 29.78 1.31 4.05
CA PHE A 441 29.37 0.74 2.77
C PHE A 441 27.86 0.45 2.73
N HIS A 442 27.31 -0.24 3.74
CA HIS A 442 25.89 -0.57 3.79
C HIS A 442 24.99 0.66 3.96
N PHE A 443 25.42 1.67 4.70
CA PHE A 443 24.67 2.90 4.84
C PHE A 443 24.61 3.73 3.55
N LYS A 444 25.57 3.57 2.67
CA LYS A 444 25.50 4.16 1.33
C LYS A 444 24.39 3.52 0.48
N ASP A 445 24.27 2.20 0.52
CA ASP A 445 23.17 1.50 -0.15
C ASP A 445 21.82 1.83 0.51
N TYR A 446 21.79 1.93 1.83
CA TYR A 446 20.60 2.31 2.59
C TYR A 446 20.14 3.74 2.26
N GLN A 447 21.05 4.69 2.15
CA GLN A 447 20.80 6.05 1.68
C GLN A 447 20.13 6.05 0.29
N GLU A 448 20.67 5.27 -0.66
CA GLU A 448 20.09 5.18 -2.01
C GLU A 448 18.70 4.53 -1.98
N ASN A 449 18.48 3.53 -1.12
CA ASN A 449 17.17 2.93 -0.93
C ASN A 449 16.15 3.94 -0.38
N ILE A 450 16.48 4.69 0.68
CA ILE A 450 15.60 5.75 1.19
C ILE A 450 15.29 6.76 0.10
N LYS A 451 16.30 7.21 -0.64
CA LYS A 451 16.14 8.20 -1.69
C LYS A 451 15.21 7.74 -2.81
N PHE A 452 15.53 6.59 -3.44
CA PHE A 452 14.85 6.15 -4.66
C PHE A 452 13.64 5.27 -4.39
N GLN A 453 13.74 4.36 -3.42
CA GLN A 453 12.68 3.38 -3.18
C GLN A 453 11.62 3.89 -2.20
N TYR A 454 11.95 4.91 -1.40
CA TYR A 454 11.01 5.48 -0.46
C TYR A 454 10.59 6.90 -0.85
N ILE A 455 11.46 7.88 -0.70
CA ILE A 455 11.13 9.31 -0.83
C ILE A 455 10.67 9.65 -2.26
N TYR A 456 11.39 9.23 -3.30
CA TYR A 456 11.02 9.57 -4.68
C TYR A 456 9.73 8.88 -5.11
N ARG A 457 9.51 7.65 -4.70
CA ARG A 457 8.24 6.95 -4.95
C ARG A 457 7.06 7.62 -4.25
N LEU A 458 7.28 8.08 -3.01
CA LEU A 458 6.26 8.83 -2.28
C LEU A 458 5.89 10.14 -2.98
N VAL A 459 6.90 10.92 -3.39
CA VAL A 459 6.67 12.18 -4.14
C VAL A 459 5.87 11.92 -5.42
N GLU A 460 6.23 10.90 -6.19
CA GLU A 460 5.52 10.55 -7.43
C GLU A 460 4.08 10.12 -7.16
N ALA A 461 3.87 9.23 -6.20
CA ALA A 461 2.55 8.73 -5.87
C ALA A 461 1.64 9.83 -5.33
N ALA A 462 2.14 10.67 -4.43
CA ALA A 462 1.40 11.78 -3.87
C ALA A 462 1.03 12.84 -4.93
N SER A 463 1.96 13.14 -5.83
CA SER A 463 1.71 14.06 -6.94
C SER A 463 0.69 13.51 -7.94
N ASN A 464 0.78 12.22 -8.27
CA ASN A 464 -0.20 11.57 -9.15
C ASN A 464 -1.59 11.53 -8.51
N SER A 465 -1.67 11.25 -7.22
CA SER A 465 -2.94 11.26 -6.48
C SER A 465 -3.56 12.67 -6.46
N LEU A 466 -2.75 13.71 -6.25
CA LEU A 466 -3.21 15.10 -6.34
C LEU A 466 -3.70 15.45 -7.75
N TYR A 467 -2.96 15.05 -8.79
CA TYR A 467 -3.35 15.26 -10.18
C TYR A 467 -4.70 14.59 -10.49
N GLU A 468 -4.86 13.31 -10.14
CA GLU A 468 -6.11 12.58 -10.35
C GLU A 468 -7.28 13.25 -9.62
N THR A 469 -7.07 13.70 -8.39
CA THR A 469 -8.09 14.40 -7.59
C THR A 469 -8.55 15.69 -8.24
N LEU A 470 -7.63 16.50 -8.75
CA LEU A 470 -7.96 17.76 -9.41
C LEU A 470 -8.63 17.55 -10.78
N VAL A 471 -8.15 16.56 -11.56
CA VAL A 471 -8.65 16.28 -12.91
C VAL A 471 -10.00 15.58 -12.91
N GLU A 472 -10.29 14.73 -11.92
CA GLU A 472 -11.58 14.04 -11.81
C GLU A 472 -12.76 15.03 -11.76
N ARG A 473 -12.55 16.24 -11.21
CA ARG A 473 -13.55 17.31 -11.20
C ARG A 473 -13.96 17.77 -12.59
N PHE A 474 -13.05 17.70 -13.57
CA PHE A 474 -13.35 18.09 -14.95
C PHE A 474 -13.94 16.97 -15.80
N ARG A 475 -13.83 15.71 -15.37
CA ARG A 475 -14.26 14.55 -16.16
C ARG A 475 -15.74 14.60 -16.53
N ILE A 476 -16.57 15.09 -15.62
CA ILE A 476 -18.03 15.20 -15.84
C ILE A 476 -18.37 16.24 -16.90
N TYR A 477 -17.54 17.28 -17.04
CA TYR A 477 -17.76 18.38 -17.99
C TYR A 477 -17.11 18.14 -19.36
N GLY A 478 -16.33 17.06 -19.49
CA GLY A 478 -15.62 16.68 -20.72
C GLY A 478 -16.44 15.79 -21.67
N THR A 479 -17.74 15.59 -21.42
CA THR A 479 -18.61 14.82 -22.31
C THR A 479 -18.55 15.44 -23.71
N ASP A 480 -18.20 14.63 -24.68
CA ASP A 480 -17.91 15.06 -26.04
C ASP A 480 -19.18 15.59 -26.70
N LEU A 481 -19.27 16.90 -26.81
CA LEU A 481 -20.33 17.58 -27.53
C LEU A 481 -19.99 17.74 -29.04
N SER A 482 -18.80 17.27 -29.44
CA SER A 482 -18.31 17.39 -30.81
C SER A 482 -19.22 16.69 -31.82
N ASP A 483 -19.69 15.49 -31.47
CA ASP A 483 -20.56 14.70 -32.35
C ASP A 483 -21.88 15.41 -32.64
N ILE A 484 -22.40 16.13 -31.65
CA ILE A 484 -23.66 16.88 -31.81
C ILE A 484 -23.47 18.12 -32.68
N VAL A 485 -22.34 18.80 -32.49
CA VAL A 485 -21.96 19.95 -33.31
C VAL A 485 -21.83 19.56 -34.77
N ASP A 486 -21.20 18.41 -35.03
CA ASP A 486 -21.02 17.90 -36.39
C ASP A 486 -22.34 17.44 -37.02
N LEU A 487 -23.25 16.87 -36.25
CA LEU A 487 -24.60 16.51 -36.71
C LEU A 487 -25.45 17.74 -37.04
N ILE A 488 -25.37 18.82 -36.28
CA ILE A 488 -26.10 20.08 -36.53
C ILE A 488 -25.50 20.82 -37.71
N ASN A 489 -24.19 20.92 -37.83
CA ASN A 489 -23.50 21.63 -38.92
C ASN A 489 -23.66 20.94 -40.27
N ASN A 490 -23.78 19.61 -40.29
CA ASN A 490 -23.89 18.86 -41.55
C ASN A 490 -25.28 18.85 -42.16
N LYS A 491 -26.27 19.59 -41.63
CA LYS A 491 -27.65 19.69 -42.16
C LYS A 491 -28.35 18.34 -42.41
N LEU A 492 -27.83 17.25 -41.88
CA LEU A 492 -28.28 15.89 -42.13
C LEU A 492 -29.50 15.47 -41.30
N ILE A 493 -29.88 16.28 -40.30
CA ILE A 493 -30.98 15.97 -39.41
C ILE A 493 -32.14 16.93 -39.63
N ASN A 494 -33.31 16.38 -39.87
CA ASN A 494 -34.56 17.13 -39.77
C ASN A 494 -34.78 17.52 -38.30
N LYS A 495 -34.61 18.82 -37.98
CA LYS A 495 -34.67 19.41 -36.63
C LYS A 495 -35.92 18.95 -35.85
N GLN A 496 -37.05 18.84 -36.52
CA GLN A 496 -38.30 18.42 -35.93
C GLN A 496 -38.30 16.94 -35.53
N ARG A 497 -37.73 16.08 -36.36
CA ARG A 497 -37.59 14.65 -36.07
C ARG A 497 -36.59 14.38 -34.98
N ALA A 498 -35.49 15.14 -34.94
CA ALA A 498 -34.49 15.05 -33.84
C ALA A 498 -35.09 15.47 -32.51
N PHE A 499 -35.91 16.54 -32.50
CA PHE A 499 -36.60 17.01 -31.29
C PHE A 499 -37.64 15.99 -30.78
N GLU A 500 -38.38 15.33 -31.66
CA GLU A 500 -39.31 14.25 -31.30
C GLU A 500 -38.57 13.05 -30.70
N ILE A 501 -37.45 12.65 -31.31
CA ILE A 501 -36.62 11.56 -30.76
C ILE A 501 -36.10 11.91 -29.36
N LEU A 502 -35.55 13.11 -29.15
CA LEU A 502 -35.07 13.55 -27.84
C LEU A 502 -36.18 13.62 -26.79
N LYS A 503 -37.39 14.05 -27.19
CA LYS A 503 -38.56 14.06 -26.30
C LYS A 503 -39.00 12.65 -25.90
N ASP A 504 -38.88 11.70 -26.83
CA ASP A 504 -39.21 10.29 -26.57
C ASP A 504 -38.13 9.63 -25.66
N MET A 505 -36.86 9.97 -25.89
CA MET A 505 -35.76 9.60 -25.00
C MET A 505 -35.93 10.17 -23.59
N GLU A 506 -36.34 11.45 -23.45
CA GLU A 506 -36.61 12.09 -22.17
C GLU A 506 -37.72 11.36 -21.41
N ARG A 507 -38.84 11.07 -22.11
CA ARG A 507 -39.96 10.31 -21.51
C ARG A 507 -39.51 8.93 -21.04
N THR A 508 -38.71 8.24 -21.87
CA THR A 508 -38.17 6.93 -21.53
C THR A 508 -37.22 6.99 -20.35
N SER A 509 -36.32 7.98 -20.32
CA SER A 509 -35.38 8.22 -19.23
C SER A 509 -36.10 8.51 -17.90
N THR A 510 -37.10 9.39 -17.93
CA THR A 510 -37.94 9.70 -16.77
C THR A 510 -38.70 8.45 -16.28
N GLY A 511 -39.21 7.64 -17.22
CA GLY A 511 -39.89 6.39 -16.90
C GLY A 511 -38.96 5.35 -16.24
N ILE A 512 -37.72 5.27 -16.69
CA ILE A 512 -36.69 4.41 -16.09
C ILE A 512 -36.32 4.92 -14.70
N ASP A 513 -36.11 6.23 -14.54
CA ASP A 513 -35.80 6.84 -13.23
C ASP A 513 -36.90 6.57 -12.20
N GLY A 514 -38.17 6.70 -12.60
CA GLY A 514 -39.30 6.34 -11.77
C GLY A 514 -39.29 4.86 -11.34
N ARG A 515 -38.93 3.95 -12.23
CA ARG A 515 -38.81 2.51 -11.90
C ARG A 515 -37.64 2.24 -10.95
N ILE A 516 -36.48 2.89 -11.17
CA ILE A 516 -35.33 2.79 -10.28
C ILE A 516 -35.71 3.24 -8.85
N ASN A 517 -36.43 4.34 -8.72
CA ASN A 517 -36.84 4.86 -7.42
C ASN A 517 -37.85 3.92 -6.74
N ILE A 518 -38.82 3.36 -7.44
CA ILE A 518 -39.76 2.37 -6.91
C ILE A 518 -39.00 1.11 -6.41
N ILE A 519 -38.05 0.59 -7.20
CA ILE A 519 -37.28 -0.57 -6.78
C ILE A 519 -36.42 -0.23 -5.55
N ARG A 520 -35.83 0.98 -5.49
CA ARG A 520 -35.04 1.45 -4.34
C ARG A 520 -35.91 1.55 -3.06
N GLU A 521 -37.12 2.07 -3.18
CA GLU A 521 -38.08 2.15 -2.07
C GLU A 521 -38.52 0.76 -1.58
N ASN A 522 -38.78 -0.16 -2.49
CA ASN A 522 -39.14 -1.53 -2.16
C ASN A 522 -37.99 -2.29 -1.47
N LEU A 523 -36.73 -2.05 -1.87
CA LEU A 523 -35.57 -2.62 -1.19
C LEU A 523 -35.35 -2.05 0.21
N THR A 524 -35.71 -0.79 0.44
CA THR A 524 -35.61 -0.18 1.77
C THR A 524 -36.77 -0.57 2.68
N SER A 525 -37.97 -0.72 2.14
CA SER A 525 -39.16 -1.10 2.93
C SER A 525 -39.18 -2.56 3.35
N ASN A 526 -38.66 -3.48 2.57
CA ASN A 526 -38.51 -4.89 2.98
C ASN A 526 -37.51 -5.12 4.14
N ARG A 527 -36.77 -4.12 4.58
CA ARG A 527 -35.93 -4.18 5.79
C ARG A 527 -36.70 -4.07 7.10
N PHE A 528 -37.96 -3.61 7.07
CA PHE A 528 -38.77 -3.35 8.27
C PHE A 528 -39.83 -4.42 8.56
N THR A 529 -40.01 -5.43 7.72
CA THR A 529 -41.04 -6.47 7.92
C THR A 529 -40.50 -7.78 8.49
N ASP A 530 -39.18 -7.93 8.73
CA ASP A 530 -38.54 -9.12 9.32
C ASP A 530 -37.69 -8.80 10.57
N ALA A 531 -38.12 -7.83 11.42
CA ALA A 531 -37.54 -7.58 12.73
C ALA A 531 -38.33 -8.29 13.84
#